data_3f76320181a0ab7b4808b5d8a0fbadd9
#
_entry.id   3f76320181a0ab7b4808b5d8a0fbadd9
#
_cell.length_a   1.000
_cell.length_b   1.000
_cell.length_c   1.000
_cell.angle_alpha   90.00
_cell.angle_beta   90.00
_cell.angle_gamma   90.00
#
_symmetry.space_group_name_H-M   'P 1'
#
loop_
_entity.id
_entity.type
_entity.pdbx_description
1 polymer ?
#
loop_
_entity_poly.entity_id
_entity_poly.type
_entity_poly.pdbx_seq_one_letter_code
_entity_poly.pdbx_strand_id
1 'polypeptide(L)'
;AAGSGSRVRDCSAQLTRFAKQSGTVLILVGHVTKDGSLAGPKVLEHMIDCSILLEGEEDSRYRTLRGQKNRFGAVNELGIFAMTDTGMREVKNPSAIFLDRAEHPAPGTTVMVVWEGTRPLLVEIQALVDDSSLGNPRRVAVGIEAIRLAVLLAVVHRHGGIQVDDEDVFADVVGGERVLETSADLALLL
;
A
#
# COMPACT_ATOMS: atom_id res chain seq x y z
N ALA A 1 16.80 33.14 2.09
CA ALA A 1 16.07 31.92 2.30
C ALA A 1 16.67 30.80 1.47
N ALA A 2 17.34 29.83 2.11
CA ALA A 2 17.77 28.61 1.50
C ALA A 2 16.49 27.83 1.11
N GLY A 3 16.34 27.43 -0.16
CA GLY A 3 15.24 26.56 -0.56
C GLY A 3 14.09 27.22 -1.31
N SER A 4 14.29 28.30 -2.03
CA SER A 4 13.24 28.73 -2.97
C SER A 4 13.13 27.67 -4.08
N GLY A 5 11.90 27.24 -4.40
CA GLY A 5 11.64 26.22 -5.42
C GLY A 5 12.28 26.51 -6.79
N SER A 6 12.60 27.76 -7.09
CA SER A 6 13.35 28.17 -8.27
C SER A 6 14.80 27.68 -8.26
N ARG A 7 15.49 27.76 -7.11
CA ARG A 7 16.89 27.29 -7.00
C ARG A 7 17.00 25.77 -7.16
N VAL A 8 16.10 25.03 -6.53
CA VAL A 8 16.06 23.57 -6.67
C VAL A 8 15.86 23.18 -8.14
N ARG A 9 14.94 23.86 -8.82
CA ARG A 9 14.69 23.65 -10.25
C ARG A 9 15.93 23.94 -11.10
N ASP A 10 16.58 25.10 -10.87
CA ASP A 10 17.71 25.52 -11.68
C ASP A 10 18.94 24.63 -11.47
N CYS A 11 19.23 24.23 -10.23
CA CYS A 11 20.29 23.27 -9.92
C CYS A 11 20.00 21.90 -10.53
N SER A 12 18.77 21.41 -10.41
CA SER A 12 18.40 20.12 -10.98
C SER A 12 18.47 20.12 -12.50
N ALA A 13 18.10 21.24 -13.15
CA ALA A 13 18.25 21.38 -14.60
C ALA A 13 19.70 21.33 -15.05
N GLN A 14 20.61 21.99 -14.32
CA GLN A 14 22.05 21.95 -14.62
C GLN A 14 22.64 20.56 -14.42
N LEU A 15 22.31 19.90 -13.31
CA LEU A 15 22.76 18.54 -12.99
C LEU A 15 22.23 17.52 -14.01
N THR A 16 20.96 17.62 -14.39
CA THR A 16 20.38 16.76 -15.44
C THR A 16 21.08 16.95 -16.79
N ARG A 17 21.38 18.20 -17.15
CA ARG A 17 22.12 18.50 -18.39
C ARG A 17 23.53 17.91 -18.34
N PHE A 18 24.23 18.07 -17.24
CA PHE A 18 25.56 17.49 -17.04
C PHE A 18 25.50 15.97 -17.15
N ALA A 19 24.57 15.31 -16.45
CA ALA A 19 24.41 13.86 -16.50
C ALA A 19 24.19 13.35 -17.94
N LYS A 20 23.32 14.03 -18.69
CA LYS A 20 23.05 13.67 -20.10
C LYS A 20 24.24 13.89 -21.05
N GLN A 21 25.03 14.92 -20.81
CA GLN A 21 26.21 15.23 -21.62
C GLN A 21 27.39 14.31 -21.32
N SER A 22 27.58 13.94 -20.06
CA SER A 22 28.69 13.12 -19.59
C SER A 22 28.41 11.63 -19.59
N GLY A 23 27.15 11.20 -19.77
CA GLY A 23 26.74 9.80 -19.59
C GLY A 23 26.75 9.32 -18.13
N THR A 24 26.82 10.23 -17.18
CA THR A 24 26.87 9.94 -15.75
C THR A 24 25.47 9.63 -15.23
N VAL A 25 25.35 8.60 -14.38
CA VAL A 25 24.13 8.35 -13.62
C VAL A 25 24.03 9.34 -12.46
N LEU A 26 22.93 10.07 -12.39
CA LEU A 26 22.66 11.03 -11.33
C LEU A 26 21.49 10.52 -10.47
N ILE A 27 21.72 10.35 -9.17
CA ILE A 27 20.70 9.98 -8.20
C ILE A 27 20.43 11.19 -7.30
N LEU A 28 19.20 11.69 -7.34
CA LEU A 28 18.71 12.75 -6.47
C LEU A 28 17.89 12.13 -5.35
N VAL A 29 18.31 12.33 -4.11
CA VAL A 29 17.58 11.86 -2.92
C VAL A 29 16.78 13.02 -2.36
N GLY A 30 15.49 12.81 -2.17
CA GLY A 30 14.55 13.81 -1.65
C GLY A 30 13.60 13.18 -0.64
N HIS A 31 12.80 14.05 -0.01
CA HIS A 31 11.71 13.63 0.86
C HIS A 31 10.37 13.75 0.12
N VAL A 32 9.41 12.94 0.52
CA VAL A 32 8.02 13.07 0.08
C VAL A 32 7.23 13.89 1.11
N THR A 33 6.23 14.57 0.63
CA THR A 33 5.23 15.26 1.45
C THR A 33 4.23 14.24 2.02
N LYS A 34 3.41 14.66 3.00
CA LYS A 34 2.40 13.78 3.63
C LYS A 34 1.38 13.19 2.66
N ASP A 35 1.18 13.82 1.52
CA ASP A 35 0.33 13.37 0.41
C ASP A 35 1.06 12.46 -0.59
N GLY A 36 2.28 12.02 -0.28
CA GLY A 36 3.06 11.10 -1.11
C GLY A 36 3.70 11.75 -2.35
N SER A 37 3.57 13.07 -2.53
CA SER A 37 4.22 13.77 -3.63
C SER A 37 5.68 14.13 -3.29
N LEU A 38 6.54 14.21 -4.29
CA LEU A 38 7.93 14.62 -4.10
C LEU A 38 7.98 16.02 -3.48
N ALA A 39 8.65 16.17 -2.33
CA ALA A 39 8.85 17.47 -1.71
C ALA A 39 9.72 18.33 -2.62
N GLY A 40 9.09 19.26 -3.33
CA GLY A 40 9.76 20.15 -4.28
C GLY A 40 8.84 20.58 -5.43
N PRO A 41 9.36 21.38 -6.36
CA PRO A 41 8.55 21.80 -7.50
C PRO A 41 8.16 20.56 -8.34
N LYS A 42 6.89 20.42 -8.70
CA LYS A 42 6.39 19.39 -9.65
C LYS A 42 7.18 19.30 -10.96
N VAL A 43 7.92 20.36 -11.27
CA VAL A 43 8.86 20.43 -12.40
C VAL A 43 9.96 19.36 -12.33
N LEU A 44 10.37 18.92 -11.12
CA LEU A 44 11.39 17.86 -10.99
C LEU A 44 10.91 16.54 -11.59
N GLU A 45 9.65 16.20 -11.39
CA GLU A 45 9.06 14.96 -11.94
C GLU A 45 9.14 14.90 -13.47
N HIS A 46 9.08 16.07 -14.15
CA HIS A 46 9.19 16.14 -15.60
C HIS A 46 10.64 16.06 -16.11
N MET A 47 11.61 16.39 -15.26
CA MET A 47 13.02 16.46 -15.64
C MET A 47 13.75 15.13 -15.45
N ILE A 48 13.32 14.32 -14.49
CA ILE A 48 13.94 13.02 -14.18
C ILE A 48 13.44 11.91 -15.11
N ASP A 49 14.29 10.95 -15.37
CA ASP A 49 13.94 9.80 -16.22
C ASP A 49 13.25 8.67 -15.43
N CYS A 50 13.58 8.54 -14.15
CA CYS A 50 13.01 7.55 -13.24
C CYS A 50 12.74 8.18 -11.89
N SER A 51 11.61 7.82 -11.27
CA SER A 51 11.26 8.16 -9.89
C SER A 51 10.93 6.89 -9.13
N ILE A 52 11.58 6.72 -8.00
CA ILE A 52 11.41 5.57 -7.13
C ILE A 52 11.04 6.11 -5.74
N LEU A 53 9.98 5.58 -5.17
CA LEU A 53 9.51 5.87 -3.83
C LEU A 53 9.95 4.76 -2.88
N LEU A 54 10.56 5.12 -1.77
CA LEU A 54 10.85 4.23 -0.65
C LEU A 54 9.90 4.57 0.49
N GLU A 55 9.06 3.61 0.84
CA GLU A 55 8.03 3.74 1.86
C GLU A 55 8.27 2.76 3.01
N GLY A 56 7.71 3.07 4.17
CA GLY A 56 7.68 2.18 5.31
C GLY A 56 7.06 2.88 6.51
N GLU A 57 6.23 2.16 7.22
CA GLU A 57 5.66 2.62 8.49
C GLU A 57 6.71 2.63 9.59
N GLU A 58 6.56 3.51 10.58
CA GLU A 58 7.53 3.68 11.67
C GLU A 58 7.75 2.38 12.45
N ASP A 59 6.68 1.62 12.69
CA ASP A 59 6.72 0.37 13.45
C ASP A 59 6.95 -0.87 12.59
N SER A 60 6.97 -0.74 11.26
CA SER A 60 7.20 -1.86 10.36
C SER A 60 8.69 -2.10 10.14
N ARG A 61 9.12 -3.35 10.25
CA ARG A 61 10.46 -3.78 9.84
C ARG A 61 10.62 -3.90 8.33
N TYR A 62 9.55 -3.71 7.57
CA TYR A 62 9.59 -3.79 6.12
C TYR A 62 9.64 -2.41 5.49
N ARG A 63 10.23 -2.37 4.29
CA ARG A 63 10.27 -1.18 3.43
C ARG A 63 9.86 -1.60 2.03
N THR A 64 9.00 -0.81 1.40
CA THR A 64 8.60 -1.01 0.02
C THR A 64 9.32 -0.01 -0.87
N LEU A 65 9.75 -0.46 -2.02
CA LEU A 65 10.42 0.34 -3.04
C LEU A 65 9.58 0.25 -4.31
N ARG A 66 8.94 1.36 -4.66
CA ARG A 66 7.96 1.43 -5.74
C ARG A 66 8.43 2.35 -6.86
N GLY A 67 8.38 1.88 -8.09
CA GLY A 67 8.57 2.71 -9.27
C GLY A 67 7.34 3.59 -9.52
N GLN A 68 7.49 4.91 -9.45
CA GLN A 68 6.42 5.86 -9.76
C GLN A 68 6.47 6.36 -11.20
N LYS A 69 7.68 6.52 -11.74
CA LYS A 69 7.94 6.93 -13.11
C LYS A 69 9.15 6.19 -13.65
N ASN A 70 9.03 5.71 -14.87
CA ASN A 70 10.15 5.12 -15.59
C ASN A 70 10.00 5.42 -17.09
N ARG A 71 10.91 6.21 -17.64
CA ARG A 71 10.88 6.59 -19.06
C ARG A 71 11.29 5.44 -19.97
N PHE A 72 12.06 4.49 -19.46
CA PHE A 72 12.71 3.43 -20.24
C PHE A 72 12.18 2.03 -19.98
N GLY A 73 11.14 1.91 -19.15
CA GLY A 73 10.56 0.62 -18.81
C GLY A 73 9.22 0.71 -18.08
N ALA A 74 8.79 -0.41 -17.53
CA ALA A 74 7.55 -0.49 -16.77
C ALA A 74 7.61 0.40 -15.51
N VAL A 75 6.47 0.91 -15.14
CA VAL A 75 6.19 1.52 -13.82
C VAL A 75 5.38 0.53 -12.98
N ASN A 76 5.22 0.82 -11.70
CA ASN A 76 4.50 -0.02 -10.74
C ASN A 76 5.22 -1.35 -10.39
N GLU A 77 6.52 -1.41 -10.63
CA GLU A 77 7.36 -2.46 -10.04
C GLU A 77 7.50 -2.22 -8.55
N LEU A 78 7.34 -3.29 -7.76
CA LEU A 78 7.43 -3.26 -6.31
C LEU A 78 8.55 -4.17 -5.83
N GLY A 79 9.46 -3.61 -5.03
CA GLY A 79 10.45 -4.36 -4.26
C GLY A 79 10.13 -4.27 -2.76
N ILE A 80 10.17 -5.40 -2.06
CA ILE A 80 9.98 -5.43 -0.61
C ILE A 80 11.28 -5.84 0.07
N PHE A 81 11.66 -5.09 1.10
CA PHE A 81 12.89 -5.27 1.85
C PHE A 81 12.60 -5.34 3.34
N ALA A 82 13.28 -6.21 4.04
CA ALA A 82 13.30 -6.25 5.49
C ALA A 82 14.48 -5.43 6.02
N MET A 83 14.24 -4.63 7.03
CA MET A 83 15.29 -3.94 7.79
C MET A 83 15.98 -4.93 8.72
N THR A 84 17.28 -5.03 8.63
CA THR A 84 18.12 -5.88 9.50
C THR A 84 19.24 -5.04 10.09
N ASP A 85 19.94 -5.57 11.08
CA ASP A 85 21.09 -4.91 11.71
C ASP A 85 22.22 -4.59 10.71
N THR A 86 22.25 -5.30 9.59
CA THR A 86 23.25 -5.10 8.52
C THR A 86 22.70 -4.31 7.32
N GLY A 87 21.48 -3.75 7.43
CA GLY A 87 20.83 -2.98 6.37
C GLY A 87 19.60 -3.67 5.77
N MET A 88 19.17 -3.19 4.62
CA MET A 88 18.00 -3.74 3.92
C MET A 88 18.35 -5.05 3.20
N ARG A 89 17.50 -6.07 3.36
CA ARG A 89 17.58 -7.34 2.65
C ARG A 89 16.31 -7.58 1.85
N GLU A 90 16.44 -8.00 0.61
CA GLU A 90 15.31 -8.35 -0.25
C GLU A 90 14.46 -9.47 0.37
N VAL A 91 13.15 -9.30 0.36
CA VAL A 91 12.17 -10.32 0.73
C VAL A 91 11.73 -11.05 -0.54
N LYS A 92 12.22 -12.27 -0.71
CA LYS A 92 11.95 -13.08 -1.92
C LYS A 92 10.49 -13.51 -2.05
N ASN A 93 9.79 -13.70 -0.93
CA ASN A 93 8.37 -14.06 -0.88
C ASN A 93 7.61 -12.98 -0.10
N PRO A 94 7.17 -11.90 -0.75
CA PRO A 94 6.43 -10.83 -0.09
C PRO A 94 5.12 -11.29 0.54
N SER A 95 4.43 -12.25 -0.06
CA SER A 95 3.15 -12.78 0.46
C SER A 95 3.28 -13.34 1.88
N ALA A 96 4.47 -13.79 2.27
CA ALA A 96 4.68 -14.29 3.63
C ALA A 96 4.58 -13.21 4.72
N ILE A 97 4.53 -11.93 4.34
CA ILE A 97 4.40 -10.78 5.25
C ILE A 97 2.93 -10.53 5.56
N PHE A 98 2.06 -10.77 4.57
CA PHE A 98 0.63 -10.46 4.59
C PHE A 98 -0.24 -11.67 4.94
N LEU A 99 0.38 -12.75 5.41
CA LEU A 99 -0.33 -13.95 5.87
C LEU A 99 -0.01 -14.17 7.35
N ASP A 100 -1.05 -14.32 8.15
CA ASP A 100 -0.89 -14.88 9.48
C ASP A 100 -0.58 -16.38 9.34
N ARG A 101 0.51 -16.82 9.93
CA ARG A 101 0.93 -18.23 9.91
C ARG A 101 0.34 -18.98 11.10
N ALA A 102 -0.95 -18.86 11.32
CA ALA A 102 -1.63 -19.70 12.28
C ALA A 102 -1.47 -21.16 11.85
N GLU A 103 -1.08 -22.03 12.78
CA GLU A 103 -0.91 -23.46 12.51
C GLU A 103 -2.24 -24.16 12.13
N HIS A 104 -3.37 -23.51 12.46
CA HIS A 104 -4.71 -24.02 12.18
C HIS A 104 -5.58 -22.94 11.52
N PRO A 105 -6.41 -23.33 10.53
CA PRO A 105 -7.40 -22.42 9.97
C PRO A 105 -8.33 -21.89 11.09
N ALA A 106 -8.50 -20.58 11.17
CA ALA A 106 -9.44 -19.94 12.07
C ALA A 106 -10.69 -19.50 11.28
N PRO A 107 -11.90 -19.68 11.85
CA PRO A 107 -13.11 -19.10 11.27
C PRO A 107 -12.95 -17.58 11.08
N GLY A 108 -13.52 -17.05 10.01
CA GLY A 108 -13.41 -15.61 9.70
C GLY A 108 -12.08 -15.20 9.07
N THR A 109 -11.32 -16.16 8.55
CA THR A 109 -10.04 -15.90 7.90
C THR A 109 -10.03 -16.41 6.47
N THR A 110 -9.74 -15.56 5.51
CA THR A 110 -9.70 -15.91 4.08
C THR A 110 -8.46 -15.30 3.42
N VAL A 111 -7.83 -16.08 2.53
CA VAL A 111 -6.69 -15.61 1.73
C VAL A 111 -7.16 -15.28 0.33
N MET A 112 -6.78 -14.11 -0.15
CA MET A 112 -7.05 -13.65 -1.51
C MET A 112 -5.77 -13.23 -2.24
N VAL A 113 -5.88 -13.07 -3.56
CA VAL A 113 -4.83 -12.50 -4.39
C VAL A 113 -5.17 -11.06 -4.72
N VAL A 114 -4.26 -10.14 -4.44
CA VAL A 114 -4.31 -8.75 -4.90
C VAL A 114 -3.18 -8.51 -5.89
N TRP A 115 -3.38 -7.57 -6.80
CA TRP A 115 -2.33 -7.12 -7.70
C TRP A 115 -1.68 -5.86 -7.15
N GLU A 116 -0.41 -5.94 -6.84
CA GLU A 116 0.37 -4.77 -6.48
C GLU A 116 1.38 -4.48 -7.59
N GLY A 117 1.05 -3.49 -8.40
CA GLY A 117 1.79 -3.21 -9.64
C GLY A 117 1.69 -4.37 -10.63
N THR A 118 2.78 -5.05 -10.88
CA THR A 118 2.87 -6.21 -11.79
C THR A 118 2.96 -7.55 -11.06
N ARG A 119 2.90 -7.55 -9.73
CA ARG A 119 3.06 -8.76 -8.90
C ARG A 119 1.75 -9.16 -8.22
N PRO A 120 1.38 -10.45 -8.27
CA PRO A 120 0.35 -10.98 -7.40
C PRO A 120 0.90 -11.12 -5.98
N LEU A 121 0.15 -10.64 -5.00
CA LEU A 121 0.42 -10.83 -3.58
C LEU A 121 -0.73 -11.61 -2.95
N LEU A 122 -0.40 -12.56 -2.09
CA LEU A 122 -1.37 -13.18 -1.21
C LEU A 122 -1.56 -12.30 0.02
N VAL A 123 -2.80 -11.98 0.30
CA VAL A 123 -3.20 -11.15 1.44
C VAL A 123 -4.27 -11.89 2.20
N GLU A 124 -4.15 -11.90 3.50
CA GLU A 124 -5.14 -12.49 4.39
C GLU A 124 -6.11 -11.41 4.86
N ILE A 125 -7.39 -11.73 4.78
CA ILE A 125 -8.47 -10.92 5.32
C ILE A 125 -9.03 -11.65 6.53
N GLN A 126 -9.22 -10.92 7.61
CA GLN A 126 -9.84 -11.40 8.83
C GLN A 126 -11.14 -10.64 9.08
N ALA A 127 -12.20 -11.35 9.40
CA ALA A 127 -13.49 -10.77 9.74
C ALA A 127 -14.02 -11.40 11.04
N LEU A 128 -14.63 -10.57 11.86
CA LEU A 128 -15.30 -10.98 13.07
C LEU A 128 -16.66 -10.32 13.14
N VAL A 129 -17.67 -11.11 13.44
CA VAL A 129 -19.03 -10.65 13.75
C VAL A 129 -19.33 -11.06 15.18
N ASP A 130 -19.80 -10.11 16.00
CA ASP A 130 -20.10 -10.35 17.40
C ASP A 130 -21.33 -9.55 17.83
N ASP A 131 -22.03 -10.02 18.87
CA ASP A 131 -23.20 -9.36 19.42
C ASP A 131 -22.87 -7.92 19.85
N SER A 132 -23.68 -6.94 19.41
CA SER A 132 -23.48 -5.56 19.83
C SER A 132 -23.99 -5.31 21.25
N SER A 133 -23.08 -5.12 22.19
CA SER A 133 -23.40 -4.88 23.60
C SER A 133 -23.86 -3.43 23.89
N LEU A 134 -23.72 -2.50 22.94
CA LEU A 134 -23.91 -1.05 23.16
C LEU A 134 -25.16 -0.48 22.49
N GLY A 135 -25.99 -1.32 21.85
CA GLY A 135 -27.21 -0.87 21.16
C GLY A 135 -26.98 -0.05 19.88
N ASN A 136 -25.72 0.23 19.55
CA ASN A 136 -25.29 0.85 18.30
C ASN A 136 -24.22 -0.02 17.68
N PRO A 137 -24.54 -0.82 16.65
CA PRO A 137 -23.61 -1.71 16.00
C PRO A 137 -22.42 -0.98 15.39
N ARG A 138 -21.22 -1.46 15.69
CA ARG A 138 -19.99 -0.89 15.18
C ARG A 138 -19.62 -1.56 13.85
N ARG A 139 -19.10 -0.75 12.94
CA ARG A 139 -18.55 -1.20 11.66
C ARG A 139 -17.11 -0.68 11.58
N VAL A 140 -16.15 -1.56 11.80
CA VAL A 140 -14.73 -1.22 11.80
C VAL A 140 -14.07 -1.92 10.60
N ALA A 141 -13.38 -1.14 9.78
CA ALA A 141 -12.65 -1.65 8.63
C ALA A 141 -11.22 -1.10 8.66
N VAL A 142 -10.24 -1.99 8.59
CA VAL A 142 -8.82 -1.67 8.49
C VAL A 142 -8.29 -2.24 7.17
N GLY A 143 -7.63 -1.40 6.38
CA GLY A 143 -7.18 -1.81 5.03
C GLY A 143 -8.29 -1.93 3.98
N ILE A 144 -9.56 -1.75 4.37
CA ILE A 144 -10.74 -1.82 3.50
C ILE A 144 -11.52 -0.53 3.64
N GLU A 145 -12.16 -0.10 2.57
CA GLU A 145 -13.00 1.10 2.60
C GLU A 145 -14.31 0.83 3.39
N ALA A 146 -14.56 1.62 4.44
CA ALA A 146 -15.71 1.42 5.34
C ALA A 146 -17.06 1.46 4.60
N ILE A 147 -17.20 2.34 3.59
CA ILE A 147 -18.41 2.42 2.76
C ILE A 147 -18.62 1.11 2.00
N ARG A 148 -17.53 0.52 1.49
CA ARG A 148 -17.60 -0.75 0.77
C ARG A 148 -18.04 -1.89 1.68
N LEU A 149 -17.49 -1.98 2.89
CA LEU A 149 -17.92 -2.96 3.90
C LEU A 149 -19.42 -2.81 4.15
N ALA A 150 -19.92 -1.59 4.34
CA ALA A 150 -21.36 -1.36 4.59
C ALA A 150 -22.24 -1.83 3.41
N VAL A 151 -21.81 -1.62 2.17
CA VAL A 151 -22.52 -2.11 0.98
C VAL A 151 -22.53 -3.63 0.94
N LEU A 152 -21.41 -4.28 1.21
CA LEU A 152 -21.30 -5.74 1.24
C LEU A 152 -22.19 -6.36 2.31
N LEU A 153 -22.24 -5.79 3.51
CA LEU A 153 -23.14 -6.23 4.58
C LEU A 153 -24.61 -6.12 4.17
N ALA A 154 -25.00 -5.05 3.48
CA ALA A 154 -26.35 -4.92 2.93
C ALA A 154 -26.67 -5.98 1.87
N VAL A 155 -25.68 -6.38 1.05
CA VAL A 155 -25.81 -7.48 0.07
C VAL A 155 -25.99 -8.82 0.81
N VAL A 156 -25.20 -9.10 1.82
CA VAL A 156 -25.31 -10.31 2.67
C VAL A 156 -26.68 -10.39 3.33
N HIS A 157 -27.13 -9.31 3.92
CA HIS A 157 -28.47 -9.24 4.53
C HIS A 157 -29.57 -9.51 3.50
N ARG A 158 -29.55 -8.78 2.38
CA ARG A 158 -30.64 -8.82 1.39
C ARG A 158 -30.70 -10.10 0.58
N HIS A 159 -29.54 -10.64 0.20
CA HIS A 159 -29.44 -11.79 -0.73
C HIS A 159 -28.94 -13.05 -0.04
N GLY A 160 -28.14 -12.94 1.00
CA GLY A 160 -27.69 -14.06 1.82
C GLY A 160 -28.67 -14.48 2.91
N GLY A 161 -29.61 -13.61 3.27
CA GLY A 161 -30.56 -13.86 4.36
C GLY A 161 -29.92 -13.88 5.74
N ILE A 162 -28.69 -13.35 5.86
CA ILE A 162 -27.94 -13.28 7.12
C ILE A 162 -28.20 -11.92 7.75
N GLN A 163 -28.73 -11.90 8.96
CA GLN A 163 -28.95 -10.68 9.70
C GLN A 163 -27.65 -10.27 10.41
N VAL A 164 -27.17 -9.09 10.10
CA VAL A 164 -25.97 -8.48 10.69
C VAL A 164 -26.24 -7.04 11.15
N ASP A 165 -27.51 -6.65 11.17
CA ASP A 165 -27.89 -5.24 11.42
C ASP A 165 -27.64 -4.82 12.86
N ASP A 166 -27.78 -5.73 13.80
CA ASP A 166 -27.60 -5.57 15.24
C ASP A 166 -26.27 -6.11 15.77
N GLU A 167 -25.41 -6.60 14.86
CA GLU A 167 -24.11 -7.15 15.19
C GLU A 167 -22.98 -6.15 15.01
N ASP A 168 -21.96 -6.21 15.84
CA ASP A 168 -20.67 -5.55 15.60
C ASP A 168 -19.90 -6.30 14.51
N VAL A 169 -19.36 -5.58 13.54
CA VAL A 169 -18.57 -6.18 12.45
C VAL A 169 -17.20 -5.51 12.37
N PHE A 170 -16.18 -6.34 12.41
CA PHE A 170 -14.78 -5.94 12.30
C PHE A 170 -14.19 -6.66 11.09
N ALA A 171 -13.52 -5.93 10.21
CA ALA A 171 -12.80 -6.49 9.08
C ALA A 171 -11.41 -5.86 9.00
N ASP A 172 -10.38 -6.70 8.85
CA ASP A 172 -8.99 -6.28 8.82
C ASP A 172 -8.25 -6.99 7.68
N VAL A 173 -7.31 -6.25 7.07
CA VAL A 173 -6.35 -6.79 6.12
C VAL A 173 -5.01 -6.96 6.82
N VAL A 174 -4.57 -8.21 6.96
CA VAL A 174 -3.32 -8.52 7.65
C VAL A 174 -2.15 -7.82 6.99
N GLY A 175 -1.32 -7.15 7.80
CA GLY A 175 -0.18 -6.38 7.34
C GLY A 175 -0.50 -4.94 6.96
N GLY A 176 -1.74 -4.48 7.15
CA GLY A 176 -2.15 -3.07 6.95
C GLY A 176 -2.20 -2.63 5.48
N GLU A 177 -2.11 -3.56 4.52
CA GLU A 177 -2.23 -3.24 3.10
C GLU A 177 -3.64 -2.74 2.77
N ARG A 178 -3.73 -1.76 1.87
CA ARG A 178 -5.03 -1.23 1.43
C ARG A 178 -5.53 -2.00 0.22
N VAL A 179 -6.63 -2.71 0.39
CA VAL A 179 -7.32 -3.43 -0.68
C VAL A 179 -8.42 -2.54 -1.27
N LEU A 180 -8.18 -2.05 -2.47
CA LEU A 180 -9.13 -1.19 -3.21
C LEU A 180 -9.87 -1.95 -4.32
N GLU A 181 -9.46 -3.17 -4.61
CA GLU A 181 -10.01 -3.95 -5.72
C GLU A 181 -11.35 -4.60 -5.35
N THR A 182 -12.24 -4.63 -6.35
CA THR A 182 -13.55 -5.32 -6.21
C THR A 182 -13.41 -6.83 -6.09
N SER A 183 -12.26 -7.39 -6.47
CA SER A 183 -11.94 -8.81 -6.29
C SER A 183 -11.93 -9.25 -4.82
N ALA A 184 -11.76 -8.30 -3.88
CA ALA A 184 -11.80 -8.56 -2.45
C ALA A 184 -13.22 -8.84 -1.89
N ASP A 185 -14.26 -8.49 -2.62
CA ASP A 185 -15.64 -8.56 -2.12
C ASP A 185 -16.04 -9.97 -1.71
N LEU A 186 -15.71 -10.97 -2.52
CA LEU A 186 -16.02 -12.35 -2.19
C LEU A 186 -15.26 -12.84 -0.96
N ALA A 187 -14.00 -12.46 -0.83
CA ALA A 187 -13.20 -12.83 0.34
C ALA A 187 -13.70 -12.19 1.64
N LEU A 188 -14.29 -10.99 1.54
CA LEU A 188 -14.91 -10.30 2.67
C LEU A 188 -16.27 -10.90 3.09
N LEU A 189 -16.93 -11.61 2.17
CA LEU A 189 -18.24 -12.22 2.41
C LEU A 189 -18.15 -13.67 2.91
N LEU A 190 -16.99 -14.31 2.77
CA LEU A 190 -16.73 -15.68 3.20
C LEU A 190 -16.28 -15.77 4.65
#